data_d67f017229ac682279fa9f5b6f9b4e6e
#
_entry.id   d67f017229ac682279fa9f5b6f9b4e6e
#
_cell.length_a   1.000
_cell.length_b   1.000
_cell.length_c   1.000
_cell.angle_alpha   90.00
_cell.angle_beta   90.00
_cell.angle_gamma   90.00
#
_symmetry.space_group_name_H-M   'P 1'
#
loop_
_entity.id
_entity.type
_entity.pdbx_description
1 polymer ?
#
loop_
_entity_poly.entity_id
_entity_poly.type
_entity_poly.pdbx_seq_one_letter_code
_entity_poly.pdbx_strand_id
1 'polypeptide(L)'
;MFQTYCLKISDLSNAQRRLSQRLTDFKFECIGNNQTEDEMVIANSLREFGKLIAAIEDEKDRLLDRAYEQFIIPLENFRKEHIGAVKERKKKFEKQTAKFCASQEKYLGLSTKKQDTLLQEVGFSFGPFLDQKKYLLF
;
A
#
# COMPACT_ATOMS: atom_id res chain seq x y z
N MET A 1 -1.17 -8.96 -1.82
CA MET A 1 -1.72 -9.04 -3.19
C MET A 1 -0.93 -8.20 -4.19
N PHE A 2 -0.76 -6.88 -4.00
CA PHE A 2 0.00 -6.03 -4.93
C PHE A 2 1.49 -6.45 -5.06
N GLN A 3 2.17 -6.76 -3.96
CA GLN A 3 3.55 -7.26 -3.99
C GLN A 3 3.70 -8.55 -4.79
N THR A 4 2.76 -9.48 -4.64
CA THR A 4 2.76 -10.75 -5.42
C THR A 4 2.55 -10.48 -6.91
N TYR A 5 1.72 -9.50 -7.25
CA TYR A 5 1.50 -9.06 -8.62
C TYR A 5 2.78 -8.45 -9.21
N CYS A 6 3.45 -7.55 -8.50
CA CYS A 6 4.72 -6.95 -8.93
C CYS A 6 5.82 -8.00 -9.15
N LEU A 7 5.94 -9.01 -8.28
CA LEU A 7 6.91 -10.08 -8.45
C LEU A 7 6.67 -10.88 -9.73
N LYS A 8 5.43 -11.24 -10.02
CA LYS A 8 5.08 -11.97 -11.26
C LYS A 8 5.34 -11.15 -12.53
N ILE A 9 5.05 -9.85 -12.48
CA ILE A 9 5.38 -8.95 -13.59
C ILE A 9 6.88 -8.85 -13.78
N SER A 10 7.65 -8.73 -12.71
CA SER A 10 9.11 -8.69 -12.77
C SER A 10 9.71 -9.95 -13.41
N ASP A 11 9.21 -11.14 -13.06
CA ASP A 11 9.65 -12.40 -13.66
C ASP A 11 9.36 -12.43 -15.17
N LEU A 12 8.16 -11.99 -15.57
CA LEU A 12 7.78 -11.90 -16.97
C LEU A 12 8.66 -10.87 -17.72
N SER A 13 8.85 -9.69 -17.14
CA SER A 13 9.70 -8.63 -17.71
C SER A 13 11.12 -9.12 -17.93
N ASN A 14 11.70 -9.83 -16.94
CA ASN A 14 13.02 -10.42 -17.06
C ASN A 14 13.11 -11.44 -18.22
N ALA A 15 12.08 -12.27 -18.40
CA ALA A 15 12.02 -13.23 -19.51
C ALA A 15 11.92 -12.50 -20.86
N GLN A 16 11.11 -11.45 -20.96
CA GLN A 16 10.96 -10.65 -22.17
C GLN A 16 12.24 -9.87 -22.50
N ARG A 17 12.95 -9.31 -21.52
CA ARG A 17 14.26 -8.68 -21.71
C ARG A 17 15.32 -9.66 -22.20
N ARG A 18 15.31 -10.91 -21.70
CA ARG A 18 16.20 -11.95 -22.21
C ARG A 18 15.89 -12.31 -23.67
N LEU A 19 14.60 -12.38 -24.03
CA LEU A 19 14.18 -12.60 -25.41
C LEU A 19 14.64 -11.43 -26.29
N SER A 20 14.40 -10.20 -25.89
CA SER A 20 14.86 -8.97 -26.55
C SER A 20 16.37 -9.03 -26.83
N GLN A 21 17.16 -9.36 -25.80
CA GLN A 21 18.62 -9.46 -25.94
C GLN A 21 19.02 -10.53 -26.95
N ARG A 22 18.39 -11.72 -26.88
CA ARG A 22 18.67 -12.80 -27.82
C ARG A 22 18.34 -12.43 -29.25
N LEU A 23 17.26 -11.73 -29.48
CA LEU A 23 16.88 -11.25 -30.81
C LEU A 23 17.83 -10.15 -31.33
N THR A 24 18.23 -9.23 -30.42
CA THR A 24 19.18 -8.15 -30.76
C THR A 24 20.58 -8.71 -31.13
N ASP A 25 21.03 -9.72 -30.42
CA ASP A 25 22.35 -10.33 -30.58
C ASP A 25 22.33 -11.47 -31.62
N PHE A 26 21.17 -11.70 -32.22
CA PHE A 26 21.03 -12.81 -33.18
C PHE A 26 21.98 -12.64 -34.38
N LYS A 27 22.69 -13.69 -34.68
CA LYS A 27 23.58 -13.80 -35.87
C LYS A 27 23.37 -15.15 -36.52
N PHE A 28 23.34 -15.14 -37.85
CA PHE A 28 23.41 -16.40 -38.58
C PHE A 28 24.84 -16.97 -38.46
N GLU A 29 24.94 -18.23 -38.09
CA GLU A 29 26.19 -18.97 -38.21
C GLU A 29 26.35 -19.39 -39.66
N CYS A 30 27.13 -18.61 -40.40
CA CYS A 30 27.31 -18.85 -41.83
C CYS A 30 28.15 -20.08 -42.09
N ILE A 31 27.71 -20.94 -43.03
CA ILE A 31 28.48 -22.05 -43.57
C ILE A 31 29.56 -21.55 -44.56
N GLY A 32 29.66 -20.22 -44.76
CA GLY A 32 30.61 -19.56 -45.61
C GLY A 32 31.12 -18.25 -45.07
N ASN A 33 32.08 -17.63 -45.77
CA ASN A 33 32.74 -16.40 -45.29
C ASN A 33 31.89 -15.13 -45.40
N ASN A 34 30.74 -15.16 -46.11
CA ASN A 34 29.87 -13.97 -46.30
C ASN A 34 28.42 -14.33 -46.04
N GLN A 35 27.73 -13.44 -45.31
CA GLN A 35 26.28 -13.49 -45.13
C GLN A 35 25.59 -13.14 -46.45
N THR A 36 24.48 -13.81 -46.74
CA THR A 36 23.60 -13.45 -47.85
C THR A 36 22.82 -12.17 -47.54
N GLU A 37 22.32 -11.50 -48.56
CA GLU A 37 21.50 -10.29 -48.43
C GLU A 37 20.22 -10.58 -47.61
N ASP A 38 19.57 -11.70 -47.83
CA ASP A 38 18.39 -12.16 -47.11
C ASP A 38 18.67 -12.38 -45.62
N GLU A 39 19.80 -13.01 -45.29
CA GLU A 39 20.23 -13.23 -43.89
C GLU A 39 20.47 -11.89 -43.16
N MET A 40 21.04 -10.89 -43.84
CA MET A 40 21.21 -9.54 -43.27
C MET A 40 19.86 -8.84 -43.02
N VAL A 41 18.92 -8.96 -43.96
CA VAL A 41 17.58 -8.39 -43.82
C VAL A 41 16.85 -9.01 -42.63
N ILE A 42 16.88 -10.35 -42.54
CA ILE A 42 16.25 -11.08 -41.42
C ILE A 42 16.91 -10.71 -40.08
N ALA A 43 18.23 -10.70 -39.99
CA ALA A 43 18.95 -10.34 -38.77
C ALA A 43 18.64 -8.91 -38.33
N ASN A 44 18.54 -7.96 -39.26
CA ASN A 44 18.16 -6.59 -38.97
C ASN A 44 16.70 -6.48 -38.45
N SER A 45 15.77 -7.22 -39.06
CA SER A 45 14.37 -7.27 -38.64
C SER A 45 14.23 -7.84 -37.23
N LEU A 46 14.95 -8.92 -36.90
CA LEU A 46 14.98 -9.50 -35.55
C LEU A 46 15.57 -8.53 -34.52
N ARG A 47 16.62 -7.79 -34.88
CA ARG A 47 17.23 -6.79 -34.03
C ARG A 47 16.27 -5.64 -33.72
N GLU A 48 15.58 -5.11 -34.73
CA GLU A 48 14.60 -4.05 -34.53
C GLU A 48 13.41 -4.54 -33.68
N PHE A 49 12.96 -5.77 -33.87
CA PHE A 49 11.93 -6.37 -33.02
C PHE A 49 12.41 -6.54 -31.58
N GLY A 50 13.66 -6.96 -31.38
CA GLY A 50 14.29 -7.01 -30.06
C GLY A 50 14.29 -5.65 -29.35
N LYS A 51 14.69 -4.58 -30.05
CA LYS A 51 14.65 -3.20 -29.51
C LYS A 51 13.23 -2.77 -29.13
N LEU A 52 12.24 -3.13 -29.95
CA LEU A 52 10.84 -2.82 -29.66
C LEU A 52 10.38 -3.49 -28.35
N ILE A 53 10.72 -4.76 -28.15
CA ILE A 53 10.41 -5.47 -26.89
C ILE A 53 11.07 -4.76 -25.71
N ALA A 54 12.34 -4.37 -25.82
CA ALA A 54 13.03 -3.62 -24.75
C ALA A 54 12.30 -2.30 -24.40
N ALA A 55 11.92 -1.53 -25.42
CA ALA A 55 11.21 -0.27 -25.20
C ALA A 55 9.84 -0.46 -24.52
N ILE A 56 9.12 -1.53 -24.87
CA ILE A 56 7.84 -1.87 -24.21
C ILE A 56 8.09 -2.20 -22.73
N GLU A 57 9.13 -2.96 -22.40
CA GLU A 57 9.44 -3.27 -21.00
C GLU A 57 9.84 -2.05 -20.20
N ASP A 58 10.56 -1.09 -20.79
CA ASP A 58 10.91 0.18 -20.13
C ASP A 58 9.67 1.03 -19.83
N GLU A 59 8.69 1.05 -20.73
CA GLU A 59 7.41 1.74 -20.46
C GLU A 59 6.56 1.03 -19.39
N LYS A 60 6.61 -0.31 -19.33
CA LYS A 60 5.95 -1.07 -18.26
C LYS A 60 6.55 -0.75 -16.89
N ASP A 61 7.88 -0.69 -16.80
CA ASP A 61 8.56 -0.32 -15.55
C ASP A 61 8.14 1.08 -15.10
N ARG A 62 8.15 2.07 -16.00
CA ARG A 62 7.66 3.43 -15.72
C ARG A 62 6.19 3.46 -15.26
N LEU A 63 5.34 2.62 -15.86
CA LEU A 63 3.93 2.52 -15.46
C LEU A 63 3.80 1.97 -14.03
N LEU A 64 4.58 0.95 -13.68
CA LEU A 64 4.58 0.35 -12.34
C LEU A 64 5.07 1.34 -11.29
N ASP A 65 6.14 2.08 -11.56
CA ASP A 65 6.66 3.12 -10.67
C ASP A 65 5.61 4.22 -10.42
N ARG A 66 4.97 4.72 -11.46
CA ARG A 66 3.89 5.71 -11.34
C ARG A 66 2.70 5.17 -10.56
N ALA A 67 2.31 3.91 -10.82
CA ALA A 67 1.22 3.28 -10.08
C ALA A 67 1.56 3.14 -8.59
N TYR A 68 2.80 2.82 -8.26
CA TYR A 68 3.25 2.75 -6.88
C TYR A 68 3.20 4.11 -6.19
N GLU A 69 3.78 5.14 -6.81
CA GLU A 69 3.86 6.48 -6.24
C GLU A 69 2.49 7.18 -6.15
N GLN A 70 1.70 7.11 -7.23
CA GLN A 70 0.46 7.88 -7.34
C GLN A 70 -0.77 7.17 -6.76
N PHE A 71 -0.69 5.86 -6.59
CA PHE A 71 -1.83 5.07 -6.13
C PHE A 71 -1.55 4.30 -4.84
N ILE A 72 -0.47 3.52 -4.77
CA ILE A 72 -0.22 2.65 -3.63
C ILE A 72 0.20 3.44 -2.39
N ILE A 73 1.15 4.35 -2.52
CA ILE A 73 1.62 5.19 -1.40
C ILE A 73 0.48 6.00 -0.77
N PRO A 74 -0.36 6.73 -1.53
CA PRO A 74 -1.49 7.44 -0.95
C PRO A 74 -2.50 6.53 -0.23
N LEU A 75 -2.78 5.35 -0.77
CA LEU A 75 -3.68 4.38 -0.12
C LEU A 75 -3.09 3.82 1.19
N GLU A 76 -1.80 3.55 1.22
CA GLU A 76 -1.13 3.10 2.45
C GLU A 76 -1.10 4.19 3.52
N ASN A 77 -0.86 5.44 3.13
CA ASN A 77 -0.93 6.59 4.03
C ASN A 77 -2.35 6.78 4.57
N PHE A 78 -3.36 6.74 3.69
CA PHE A 78 -4.75 6.79 4.12
C PHE A 78 -5.08 5.67 5.13
N ARG A 79 -4.65 4.45 4.85
CA ARG A 79 -4.84 3.32 5.77
C ARG A 79 -4.19 3.56 7.13
N LYS A 80 -2.96 4.07 7.16
CA LYS A 80 -2.23 4.33 8.41
C LYS A 80 -2.82 5.51 9.17
N GLU A 81 -3.01 6.63 8.51
CA GLU A 81 -3.38 7.89 9.14
C GLU A 81 -4.87 7.94 9.52
N HIS A 82 -5.75 7.44 8.67
CA HIS A 82 -7.20 7.50 8.93
C HIS A 82 -7.72 6.23 9.57
N ILE A 83 -7.56 5.07 8.96
CA ILE A 83 -8.13 3.82 9.47
C ILE A 83 -7.42 3.38 10.76
N GLY A 84 -6.09 3.49 10.82
CA GLY A 84 -5.29 3.19 12.01
C GLY A 84 -5.65 4.10 13.17
N ALA A 85 -5.70 5.41 12.93
CA ALA A 85 -6.05 6.40 13.95
C ALA A 85 -7.48 6.20 14.50
N VAL A 86 -8.44 5.88 13.64
CA VAL A 86 -9.83 5.59 14.08
C VAL A 86 -9.87 4.36 14.99
N LYS A 87 -9.14 3.29 14.65
CA LYS A 87 -9.07 2.09 15.50
C LYS A 87 -8.48 2.40 16.88
N GLU A 88 -7.42 3.18 16.95
CA GLU A 88 -6.81 3.60 18.23
C GLU A 88 -7.73 4.51 19.03
N ARG A 89 -8.41 5.47 18.39
CA ARG A 89 -9.41 6.33 19.04
C ARG A 89 -10.56 5.50 19.58
N LYS A 90 -11.07 4.52 18.83
CA LYS A 90 -12.12 3.60 19.27
C LYS A 90 -11.72 2.85 20.53
N LYS A 91 -10.53 2.22 20.55
CA LYS A 91 -10.01 1.52 21.74
C LYS A 91 -9.91 2.44 22.96
N LYS A 92 -9.41 3.67 22.75
CA LYS A 92 -9.29 4.67 23.82
C LYS A 92 -10.66 5.06 24.37
N PHE A 93 -11.63 5.29 23.49
CA PHE A 93 -13.00 5.59 23.85
C PHE A 93 -13.65 4.44 24.64
N GLU A 94 -13.55 3.18 24.16
CA GLU A 94 -14.09 2.01 24.86
C GLU A 94 -13.51 1.88 26.27
N LYS A 95 -12.18 2.09 26.42
CA LYS A 95 -11.52 2.07 27.73
C LYS A 95 -12.02 3.18 28.67
N GLN A 96 -12.23 4.38 28.13
CA GLN A 96 -12.75 5.50 28.91
C GLN A 96 -14.22 5.28 29.31
N THR A 97 -15.03 4.76 28.40
CA THR A 97 -16.43 4.39 28.65
C THR A 97 -16.52 3.35 29.76
N ALA A 98 -15.69 2.31 29.74
CA ALA A 98 -15.67 1.30 30.79
C ALA A 98 -15.31 1.89 32.16
N LYS A 99 -14.31 2.80 32.20
CA LYS A 99 -13.95 3.50 33.46
C LYS A 99 -15.10 4.37 33.97
N PHE A 100 -15.77 5.08 33.06
CA PHE A 100 -16.92 5.90 33.41
C PHE A 100 -18.07 5.08 33.99
N CYS A 101 -18.45 3.97 33.31
CA CYS A 101 -19.51 3.08 33.81
C CYS A 101 -19.16 2.51 35.18
N ALA A 102 -17.91 2.08 35.39
CA ALA A 102 -17.47 1.58 36.71
C ALA A 102 -17.51 2.67 37.79
N SER A 103 -17.20 3.93 37.47
CA SER A 103 -17.30 5.05 38.39
C SER A 103 -18.77 5.37 38.72
N GLN A 104 -19.65 5.30 37.73
CA GLN A 104 -21.08 5.50 37.89
C GLN A 104 -21.71 4.39 38.75
N GLU A 105 -21.34 3.14 38.54
CA GLU A 105 -21.80 2.02 39.38
C GLU A 105 -21.39 2.19 40.85
N LYS A 106 -20.12 2.60 41.08
CA LYS A 106 -19.65 2.92 42.44
C LYS A 106 -20.46 4.06 43.08
N TYR A 107 -20.75 5.11 42.31
CA TYR A 107 -21.54 6.23 42.78
C TYR A 107 -22.97 5.81 43.17
N LEU A 108 -23.62 5.00 42.33
CA LEU A 108 -24.99 4.51 42.59
C LEU A 108 -25.05 3.53 43.78
N GLY A 109 -23.94 2.83 44.08
CA GLY A 109 -23.84 1.91 45.22
C GLY A 109 -23.54 2.58 46.58
N LEU A 110 -23.34 3.89 46.63
CA LEU A 110 -22.94 4.57 47.85
C LEU A 110 -24.13 5.15 48.61
N SER A 111 -23.99 5.11 49.95
CA SER A 111 -24.93 5.81 50.83
C SER A 111 -24.90 7.32 50.63
N THR A 112 -26.08 7.99 50.73
CA THR A 112 -26.28 9.42 50.47
C THR A 112 -25.30 10.37 51.17
N LYS A 113 -24.70 9.96 52.29
CA LYS A 113 -23.72 10.79 53.04
C LYS A 113 -22.30 10.86 52.40
N LYS A 114 -21.99 10.06 51.43
CA LYS A 114 -20.65 10.02 50.75
C LYS A 114 -20.70 10.44 49.28
N GLN A 115 -21.82 10.92 48.80
CA GLN A 115 -22.02 11.25 47.39
C GLN A 115 -21.25 12.50 46.95
N ASP A 116 -21.06 13.50 47.81
CA ASP A 116 -20.44 14.77 47.43
C ASP A 116 -18.98 14.70 47.04
N THR A 117 -18.20 13.84 47.69
CA THR A 117 -16.79 13.62 47.37
C THR A 117 -16.59 12.89 46.03
N LEU A 118 -17.52 12.04 45.65
CA LEU A 118 -17.45 11.25 44.38
C LEU A 118 -18.07 11.99 43.22
N LEU A 119 -18.93 12.96 43.42
CA LEU A 119 -19.39 13.88 42.38
C LEU A 119 -18.21 14.63 41.74
N GLN A 120 -17.19 15.01 42.52
CA GLN A 120 -15.96 15.63 42.02
C GLN A 120 -15.16 14.63 41.17
N GLU A 121 -14.98 13.36 41.60
CA GLU A 121 -14.25 12.35 40.82
C GLU A 121 -14.96 11.96 39.52
N VAL A 122 -16.29 11.83 39.55
CA VAL A 122 -17.10 11.55 38.33
C VAL A 122 -17.09 12.74 37.39
N GLY A 123 -17.14 13.99 37.90
CA GLY A 123 -17.03 15.21 37.10
C GLY A 123 -15.69 15.31 36.37
N PHE A 124 -14.58 14.97 37.01
CA PHE A 124 -13.26 14.87 36.37
C PHE A 124 -13.17 13.77 35.32
N SER A 125 -13.90 12.66 35.47
CA SER A 125 -13.95 11.58 34.50
C SER A 125 -14.82 11.92 33.27
N PHE A 126 -15.74 12.88 33.39
CA PHE A 126 -16.71 13.26 32.36
C PHE A 126 -16.16 14.29 31.37
N GLY A 127 -15.26 15.18 31.80
CA GLY A 127 -14.67 16.21 30.93
C GLY A 127 -14.01 15.66 29.65
N PRO A 128 -13.10 14.67 29.74
CA PRO A 128 -12.47 14.07 28.58
C PRO A 128 -13.42 13.27 27.65
N PHE A 129 -14.56 12.80 28.22
CA PHE A 129 -15.55 12.02 27.49
C PHE A 129 -16.42 12.89 26.58
N LEU A 130 -16.82 14.07 27.06
CA LEU A 130 -17.64 15.05 26.31
C LEU A 130 -16.83 15.65 25.15
N ASP A 131 -15.57 15.98 25.37
CA ASP A 131 -14.69 16.51 24.33
C ASP A 131 -14.47 15.49 23.20
N GLN A 132 -14.35 14.22 23.54
CA GLN A 132 -14.11 13.16 22.54
C GLN A 132 -15.36 12.80 21.73
N LYS A 133 -16.58 12.94 22.30
CA LYS A 133 -17.84 12.73 21.58
C LYS A 133 -18.03 13.78 20.47
N LYS A 134 -17.50 14.99 20.66
CA LYS A 134 -17.54 16.06 19.67
C LYS A 134 -16.73 15.75 18.40
N TYR A 135 -15.69 14.92 18.50
CA TYR A 135 -14.84 14.52 17.37
C TYR A 135 -15.24 13.20 16.69
N LEU A 136 -16.23 12.47 17.22
CA LEU A 136 -16.76 11.24 16.63
C LEU A 136 -18.02 11.45 15.79
N LEU A 137 -18.60 12.66 15.81
CA LEU A 137 -19.82 13.04 15.09
C LEU A 137 -19.52 13.83 13.79
N PHE A 138 -18.24 13.98 13.42
CA PHE A 138 -17.75 14.48 12.16
C PHE A 138 -16.70 13.48 11.62
#